data_d03b23eebba11be92dd260346894b679
#
_entry.id   d03b23eebba11be92dd260346894b679
#
_cell.length_a   1.000
_cell.length_b   1.000
_cell.length_c   1.000
_cell.angle_alpha   90.00
_cell.angle_beta   90.00
_cell.angle_gamma   90.00
#
_symmetry.space_group_name_H-M   'P 1'
#
loop_
_entity.id
_entity.type
_entity.pdbx_description
1 polymer ?
#
loop_
_entity_poly.entity_id
_entity_poly.type
_entity_poly.pdbx_seq_one_letter_code
_entity_poly.pdbx_strand_id
1 'polypeptide(L)'
;MSKRTDGTETRTRLLDAAMHVMRLKGYAATTVDDICKAAELTKGSFFHHFASKEELGIAAAEHFASMAAGLFAQAPYRQLADPVDRLLGYVDFRAAILQGRICDYTCLLGTFVQELYETHPAIREAAERHMREHVAEIAKDAAEAKAKYAADAQWSADSLAFHMQSVLQGSMIYAKATRGTEIMIDSLRHLRRYLQLLFKR
;
A
#
# COMPACT_ATOMS: atom_id res chain seq x y z
N MET A 1 12.11 37.61 -5.79
CA MET A 1 12.63 36.89 -4.61
C MET A 1 12.26 35.43 -4.75
N SER A 2 13.18 34.56 -5.16
CA SER A 2 12.95 33.12 -5.24
C SER A 2 12.82 32.57 -3.83
N LYS A 3 11.63 32.03 -3.44
CA LYS A 3 11.47 31.23 -2.22
C LYS A 3 12.47 30.06 -2.33
N ARG A 4 13.48 30.03 -1.46
CA ARG A 4 14.25 28.79 -1.23
C ARG A 4 13.26 27.78 -0.72
N THR A 5 12.82 26.85 -1.57
CA THR A 5 12.11 25.64 -1.15
C THR A 5 13.00 24.95 -0.11
N ASP A 6 12.44 24.66 1.07
CA ASP A 6 13.16 23.90 2.09
C ASP A 6 13.58 22.54 1.48
N GLY A 7 14.79 22.06 1.78
CA GLY A 7 15.28 20.78 1.27
C GLY A 7 14.34 19.62 1.55
N THR A 8 13.60 19.66 2.67
CA THR A 8 12.56 18.69 3.02
C THR A 8 11.38 18.71 2.05
N GLU A 9 10.89 19.89 1.65
CA GLU A 9 9.80 20.04 0.68
C GLU A 9 10.21 19.49 -0.70
N THR A 10 11.43 19.82 -1.15
CA THR A 10 11.97 19.33 -2.42
C THR A 10 12.09 17.80 -2.44
N ARG A 11 12.59 17.20 -1.35
CA ARG A 11 12.70 15.75 -1.20
C ARG A 11 11.32 15.07 -1.23
N THR A 12 10.33 15.62 -0.53
CA THR A 12 8.95 15.10 -0.52
C THR A 12 8.33 15.15 -1.91
N ARG A 13 8.48 16.25 -2.66
CA ARG A 13 8.00 16.36 -4.04
C ARG A 13 8.60 15.30 -4.96
N LEU A 14 9.89 14.98 -4.82
CA LEU A 14 10.54 13.89 -5.58
C LEU A 14 9.94 12.52 -5.21
N LEU A 15 9.69 12.26 -3.93
CA LEU A 15 9.11 11.02 -3.47
C LEU A 15 7.66 10.85 -3.94
N ASP A 16 6.83 11.88 -3.85
CA ASP A 16 5.46 11.87 -4.34
C ASP A 16 5.39 11.64 -5.87
N ALA A 17 6.26 12.33 -6.62
CA ALA A 17 6.37 12.13 -8.06
C ALA A 17 6.83 10.70 -8.40
N ALA A 18 7.83 10.17 -7.69
CA ALA A 18 8.32 8.82 -7.89
C ALA A 18 7.22 7.78 -7.61
N MET A 19 6.51 7.89 -6.49
CA MET A 19 5.39 7.01 -6.15
C MET A 19 4.31 7.03 -7.24
N HIS A 20 3.99 8.21 -7.75
CA HIS A 20 2.98 8.35 -8.80
C HIS A 20 3.44 7.69 -10.11
N VAL A 21 4.62 8.08 -10.62
CA VAL A 21 5.12 7.59 -11.92
C VAL A 21 5.40 6.08 -11.88
N MET A 22 5.99 5.58 -10.78
CA MET A 22 6.30 4.15 -10.65
C MET A 22 5.05 3.27 -10.50
N ARG A 23 3.97 3.76 -9.87
CA ARG A 23 2.67 3.04 -9.87
C ARG A 23 1.99 3.05 -11.23
N LEU A 24 2.23 4.09 -12.03
CA LEU A 24 1.63 4.23 -13.35
C LEU A 24 2.30 3.31 -14.39
N LYS A 25 3.63 3.28 -14.47
CA LYS A 25 4.35 2.59 -15.55
C LYS A 25 5.44 1.60 -15.09
N GLY A 26 5.57 1.35 -13.79
CA GLY A 26 6.58 0.47 -13.21
C GLY A 26 7.91 1.18 -12.94
N TYR A 27 8.78 0.51 -12.16
CA TYR A 27 10.09 1.02 -11.80
C TYR A 27 11.04 1.03 -13.00
N ALA A 28 11.15 -0.08 -13.76
CA ALA A 28 12.11 -0.22 -14.86
C ALA A 28 11.86 0.84 -15.95
N ALA A 29 10.59 1.07 -16.32
CA ALA A 29 10.21 2.06 -17.30
C ALA A 29 10.27 3.52 -16.80
N THR A 30 10.50 3.74 -15.51
CA THR A 30 10.60 5.08 -14.92
C THR A 30 12.04 5.57 -14.98
N THR A 31 12.27 6.73 -15.58
CA THR A 31 13.57 7.40 -15.61
C THR A 31 13.64 8.52 -14.57
N VAL A 32 14.88 8.96 -14.23
CA VAL A 32 15.07 10.16 -13.39
C VAL A 32 14.43 11.38 -14.02
N ASP A 33 14.46 11.49 -15.36
CA ASP A 33 13.82 12.59 -16.10
C ASP A 33 12.31 12.61 -15.92
N ASP A 34 11.66 11.46 -15.96
CA ASP A 34 10.22 11.37 -15.71
C ASP A 34 9.84 11.85 -14.31
N ILE A 35 10.64 11.47 -13.31
CA ILE A 35 10.43 11.87 -11.93
C ILE A 35 10.64 13.38 -11.77
N CYS A 36 11.75 13.90 -12.30
CA CYS A 36 12.04 15.34 -12.25
C CYS A 36 10.95 16.16 -12.94
N LYS A 37 10.47 15.70 -14.10
CA LYS A 37 9.38 16.33 -14.83
C LYS A 37 8.08 16.33 -14.03
N ALA A 38 7.72 15.21 -13.43
CA ALA A 38 6.51 15.08 -12.61
C ALA A 38 6.58 15.90 -11.31
N ALA A 39 7.78 16.05 -10.75
CA ALA A 39 8.03 16.87 -9.57
C ALA A 39 8.22 18.35 -9.87
N GLU A 40 8.29 18.74 -11.17
CA GLU A 40 8.67 20.09 -11.62
C GLU A 40 10.01 20.55 -11.02
N LEU A 41 10.99 19.66 -11.05
CA LEU A 41 12.33 19.85 -10.48
C LEU A 41 13.41 19.50 -11.50
N THR A 42 14.63 19.93 -11.24
CA THR A 42 15.80 19.65 -12.10
C THR A 42 16.51 18.35 -11.69
N LYS A 43 17.30 17.77 -12.61
CA LYS A 43 18.23 16.67 -12.27
C LYS A 43 19.22 17.05 -11.18
N GLY A 44 19.67 18.30 -11.14
CA GLY A 44 20.55 18.80 -10.07
C GLY A 44 19.86 18.70 -8.70
N SER A 45 18.57 19.07 -8.62
CA SER A 45 17.78 18.91 -7.40
C SER A 45 17.62 17.43 -7.01
N PHE A 46 17.40 16.54 -7.99
CA PHE A 46 17.34 15.10 -7.75
C PHE A 46 18.63 14.58 -7.12
N PHE A 47 19.78 14.81 -7.78
CA PHE A 47 21.07 14.31 -7.34
C PHE A 47 21.60 14.99 -6.06
N HIS A 48 21.02 16.12 -5.66
CA HIS A 48 21.26 16.69 -4.33
C HIS A 48 20.63 15.85 -3.21
N HIS A 49 19.52 15.13 -3.49
CA HIS A 49 18.78 14.36 -2.48
C HIS A 49 18.95 12.86 -2.57
N PHE A 50 19.23 12.32 -3.75
CA PHE A 50 19.32 10.88 -4.02
C PHE A 50 20.49 10.59 -4.96
N ALA A 51 21.41 9.72 -4.56
CA ALA A 51 22.56 9.36 -5.39
C ALA A 51 22.14 8.51 -6.61
N SER A 52 21.01 7.81 -6.54
CA SER A 52 20.52 6.92 -7.60
C SER A 52 19.00 6.79 -7.61
N LYS A 53 18.46 6.25 -8.72
CA LYS A 53 17.05 5.84 -8.81
C LYS A 53 16.71 4.72 -7.81
N GLU A 54 17.67 3.86 -7.49
CA GLU A 54 17.48 2.79 -6.50
C GLU A 54 17.33 3.35 -5.09
N GLU A 55 18.18 4.27 -4.69
CA GLU A 55 18.05 4.96 -3.40
C GLU A 55 16.69 5.67 -3.28
N LEU A 56 16.28 6.38 -4.34
CA LEU A 56 14.94 6.97 -4.40
C LEU A 56 13.84 5.89 -4.30
N GLY A 57 13.99 4.73 -4.96
CA GLY A 57 13.03 3.64 -4.92
C GLY A 57 12.82 3.10 -3.51
N ILE A 58 13.91 2.89 -2.76
CA ILE A 58 13.86 2.48 -1.35
C ILE A 58 13.15 3.55 -0.51
N ALA A 59 13.56 4.81 -0.65
CA ALA A 59 12.94 5.91 0.08
C ALA A 59 11.46 6.12 -0.30
N ALA A 60 11.08 5.85 -1.56
CA ALA A 60 9.69 5.89 -2.00
C ALA A 60 8.84 4.77 -1.39
N ALA A 61 9.43 3.57 -1.20
CA ALA A 61 8.76 2.48 -0.48
C ALA A 61 8.46 2.87 0.98
N GLU A 62 9.43 3.46 1.69
CA GLU A 62 9.28 3.94 3.06
C GLU A 62 8.24 5.07 3.15
N HIS A 63 8.31 6.04 2.24
CA HIS A 63 7.39 7.16 2.19
C HIS A 63 5.94 6.69 1.93
N PHE A 64 5.74 5.78 0.97
CA PHE A 64 4.45 5.16 0.69
C PHE A 64 3.90 4.41 1.92
N ALA A 65 4.73 3.63 2.59
CA ALA A 65 4.34 2.88 3.79
C ALA A 65 3.93 3.82 4.94
N SER A 66 4.70 4.88 5.17
CA SER A 66 4.38 5.89 6.18
C SER A 66 3.06 6.60 5.91
N MET A 67 2.82 7.02 4.65
CA MET A 67 1.55 7.64 4.25
C MET A 67 0.38 6.67 4.43
N ALA A 68 0.54 5.41 4.00
CA ALA A 68 -0.48 4.39 4.16
C ALA A 68 -0.77 4.10 5.65
N ALA A 69 0.27 3.96 6.47
CA ALA A 69 0.11 3.75 7.91
C ALA A 69 -0.65 4.90 8.57
N GLY A 70 -0.33 6.15 8.24
CA GLY A 70 -1.06 7.34 8.71
C GLY A 70 -2.53 7.33 8.30
N LEU A 71 -2.82 6.99 7.03
CA LEU A 71 -4.18 6.90 6.51
C LEU A 71 -5.01 5.84 7.25
N PHE A 72 -4.45 4.63 7.44
CA PHE A 72 -5.13 3.54 8.13
C PHE A 72 -5.27 3.77 9.64
N ALA A 73 -4.28 4.40 10.29
CA ALA A 73 -4.36 4.73 11.71
C ALA A 73 -5.50 5.71 12.03
N GLN A 74 -5.83 6.60 11.10
CA GLN A 74 -6.89 7.60 11.25
C GLN A 74 -8.25 7.14 10.70
N ALA A 75 -8.33 5.94 10.14
CA ALA A 75 -9.56 5.43 9.53
C ALA A 75 -10.66 5.22 10.56
N PRO A 76 -11.94 5.54 10.24
CA PRO A 76 -13.06 5.48 11.20
C PRO A 76 -13.24 4.11 11.86
N TYR A 77 -12.92 3.03 11.16
CA TYR A 77 -13.07 1.68 11.70
C TYR A 77 -12.18 1.40 12.92
N ARG A 78 -11.07 2.15 13.10
CA ARG A 78 -10.19 2.02 14.28
C ARG A 78 -10.90 2.37 15.59
N GLN A 79 -11.98 3.16 15.55
CA GLN A 79 -12.76 3.55 16.72
C GLN A 79 -13.83 2.50 17.10
N LEU A 80 -14.03 1.45 16.31
CA LEU A 80 -15.01 0.41 16.60
C LEU A 80 -14.50 -0.48 17.74
N ALA A 81 -15.36 -0.74 18.73
CA ALA A 81 -15.01 -1.49 19.92
C ALA A 81 -14.82 -2.99 19.65
N ASP A 82 -15.65 -3.54 18.73
CA ASP A 82 -15.60 -4.96 18.40
C ASP A 82 -14.53 -5.27 17.34
N PRO A 83 -13.64 -6.23 17.57
CA PRO A 83 -12.55 -6.53 16.64
C PRO A 83 -13.03 -7.09 15.28
N VAL A 84 -14.18 -7.78 15.23
CA VAL A 84 -14.76 -8.22 13.95
C VAL A 84 -15.28 -7.01 13.17
N ASP A 85 -15.91 -6.05 13.85
CA ASP A 85 -16.37 -4.83 13.21
C ASP A 85 -15.17 -4.00 12.69
N ARG A 86 -14.01 -4.00 13.40
CA ARG A 86 -12.78 -3.39 12.87
C ARG A 86 -12.28 -4.08 11.62
N LEU A 87 -12.28 -5.41 11.56
CA LEU A 87 -11.89 -6.16 10.35
C LEU A 87 -12.84 -5.91 9.17
N LEU A 88 -14.15 -5.92 9.41
CA LEU A 88 -15.16 -5.59 8.40
C LEU A 88 -15.02 -4.14 7.93
N GLY A 89 -14.86 -3.22 8.88
CA GLY A 89 -14.65 -1.80 8.61
C GLY A 89 -13.35 -1.52 7.85
N TYR A 90 -12.29 -2.29 8.07
CA TYR A 90 -11.08 -2.24 7.25
C TYR A 90 -11.40 -2.56 5.79
N VAL A 91 -12.18 -3.62 5.51
CA VAL A 91 -12.56 -3.99 4.14
C VAL A 91 -13.44 -2.90 3.51
N ASP A 92 -14.41 -2.38 4.27
CA ASP A 92 -15.28 -1.30 3.81
C ASP A 92 -14.49 -0.01 3.51
N PHE A 93 -13.51 0.34 4.35
CA PHE A 93 -12.62 1.47 4.14
C PHE A 93 -11.77 1.30 2.89
N ARG A 94 -11.24 0.07 2.64
CA ARG A 94 -10.51 -0.24 1.41
C ARG A 94 -11.36 -0.01 0.15
N ALA A 95 -12.65 -0.33 0.19
CA ALA A 95 -13.57 -0.05 -0.90
C ALA A 95 -13.84 1.46 -1.05
N ALA A 96 -13.98 2.19 0.05
CA ALA A 96 -14.27 3.62 0.04
C ALA A 96 -13.13 4.48 -0.56
N ILE A 97 -11.87 4.04 -0.42
CA ILE A 97 -10.71 4.76 -0.95
C ILE A 97 -10.37 4.43 -2.42
N LEU A 98 -11.18 3.62 -3.12
CA LEU A 98 -11.02 3.33 -4.56
C LEU A 98 -11.51 4.50 -5.41
N GLN A 99 -10.85 5.63 -5.31
CA GLN A 99 -11.21 6.85 -6.02
C GLN A 99 -10.04 7.34 -6.88
N GLY A 100 -10.34 8.04 -7.97
CA GLY A 100 -9.34 8.56 -8.88
C GLY A 100 -8.87 7.55 -9.92
N ARG A 101 -7.62 7.66 -10.36
CA ARG A 101 -7.00 6.77 -11.34
C ARG A 101 -6.50 5.50 -10.66
N ILE A 102 -6.35 4.43 -11.40
CA ILE A 102 -5.89 3.12 -10.88
C ILE A 102 -4.56 3.24 -10.11
N CYS A 103 -3.63 4.06 -10.58
CA CYS A 103 -2.37 4.29 -9.88
C CYS A 103 -2.54 4.99 -8.52
N ASP A 104 -3.64 5.70 -8.28
CA ASP A 104 -3.84 6.45 -7.05
C ASP A 104 -4.21 5.54 -5.86
N TYR A 105 -4.85 4.38 -6.11
CA TYR A 105 -5.26 3.43 -5.07
C TYR A 105 -4.57 2.05 -5.13
N THR A 106 -3.65 1.81 -6.08
CA THR A 106 -2.88 0.56 -6.13
C THR A 106 -1.59 0.63 -5.30
N CYS A 107 -1.09 -0.52 -4.87
CA CYS A 107 0.05 -0.64 -3.99
C CYS A 107 1.38 -0.47 -4.74
N LEU A 108 2.21 0.50 -4.33
CA LEU A 108 3.56 0.66 -4.85
C LEU A 108 4.45 -0.54 -4.50
N LEU A 109 4.36 -1.02 -3.25
CA LEU A 109 5.18 -2.14 -2.76
C LEU A 109 4.90 -3.42 -3.54
N GLY A 110 3.62 -3.71 -3.80
CA GLY A 110 3.22 -4.83 -4.64
C GLY A 110 3.72 -4.70 -6.08
N THR A 111 3.74 -3.49 -6.65
CA THR A 111 4.32 -3.21 -7.97
C THR A 111 5.83 -3.49 -7.96
N PHE A 112 6.55 -3.03 -6.95
CA PHE A 112 7.99 -3.26 -6.80
C PHE A 112 8.33 -4.75 -6.69
N VAL A 113 7.64 -5.48 -5.82
CA VAL A 113 7.90 -6.91 -5.62
C VAL A 113 7.67 -7.70 -6.91
N GLN A 114 6.59 -7.44 -7.66
CA GLN A 114 6.30 -8.14 -8.90
C GLN A 114 7.34 -7.89 -10.00
N GLU A 115 7.93 -6.70 -10.03
CA GLU A 115 8.85 -6.29 -11.10
C GLU A 115 10.33 -6.56 -10.72
N LEU A 116 10.68 -6.47 -9.43
CA LEU A 116 12.06 -6.29 -8.98
C LEU A 116 12.57 -7.40 -8.06
N TYR A 117 11.79 -8.44 -7.79
CA TYR A 117 12.11 -9.43 -6.74
C TYR A 117 13.48 -10.10 -6.91
N GLU A 118 13.95 -10.30 -8.15
CA GLU A 118 15.27 -10.87 -8.45
C GLU A 118 16.35 -9.83 -8.74
N THR A 119 15.98 -8.66 -9.28
CA THR A 119 16.95 -7.72 -9.87
C THR A 119 17.38 -6.61 -8.91
N HIS A 120 16.55 -6.26 -7.91
CA HIS A 120 16.83 -5.19 -6.96
C HIS A 120 16.52 -5.64 -5.52
N PRO A 121 17.42 -6.46 -4.91
CA PRO A 121 17.17 -7.03 -3.57
C PRO A 121 16.86 -5.98 -2.49
N ALA A 122 17.55 -4.84 -2.51
CA ALA A 122 17.35 -3.79 -1.52
C ALA A 122 15.93 -3.17 -1.57
N ILE A 123 15.38 -2.95 -2.78
CA ILE A 123 14.00 -2.47 -2.96
C ILE A 123 13.01 -3.55 -2.54
N ARG A 124 13.25 -4.82 -2.90
CA ARG A 124 12.42 -5.96 -2.50
C ARG A 124 12.35 -6.08 -0.98
N GLU A 125 13.50 -6.00 -0.28
CA GLU A 125 13.56 -6.11 1.19
C GLU A 125 12.84 -4.95 1.88
N ALA A 126 12.98 -3.72 1.37
CA ALA A 126 12.23 -2.58 1.86
C ALA A 126 10.71 -2.80 1.67
N ALA A 127 10.30 -3.25 0.49
CA ALA A 127 8.89 -3.52 0.19
C ALA A 127 8.32 -4.65 1.07
N GLU A 128 9.04 -5.77 1.23
CA GLU A 128 8.66 -6.90 2.08
C GLU A 128 8.47 -6.46 3.53
N ARG A 129 9.43 -5.74 4.09
CA ARG A 129 9.36 -5.24 5.48
C ARG A 129 8.07 -4.45 5.71
N HIS A 130 7.78 -3.47 4.87
CA HIS A 130 6.60 -2.64 5.04
C HIS A 130 5.28 -3.37 4.73
N MET A 131 5.27 -4.32 3.82
CA MET A 131 4.10 -5.18 3.61
C MET A 131 3.82 -6.03 4.84
N ARG A 132 4.85 -6.60 5.49
CA ARG A 132 4.71 -7.36 6.75
C ARG A 132 4.25 -6.49 7.91
N GLU A 133 4.77 -5.26 8.03
CA GLU A 133 4.33 -4.30 9.05
C GLU A 133 2.82 -4.02 8.92
N HIS A 134 2.34 -3.81 7.71
CA HIS A 134 0.91 -3.61 7.47
C HIS A 134 0.06 -4.86 7.79
N VAL A 135 0.55 -6.07 7.43
CA VAL A 135 -0.10 -7.33 7.80
C VAL A 135 -0.16 -7.49 9.32
N ALA A 136 0.92 -7.16 10.02
CA ALA A 136 0.97 -7.26 11.48
C ALA A 136 -0.07 -6.36 12.18
N GLU A 137 -0.36 -5.18 11.63
CA GLU A 137 -1.44 -4.32 12.18
C GLU A 137 -2.83 -4.95 12.02
N ILE A 138 -3.10 -5.61 10.90
CA ILE A 138 -4.37 -6.33 10.68
C ILE A 138 -4.44 -7.57 11.58
N ALA A 139 -3.32 -8.26 11.76
CA ALA A 139 -3.22 -9.46 12.59
C ALA A 139 -3.57 -9.20 14.06
N LYS A 140 -3.35 -7.98 14.58
CA LYS A 140 -3.79 -7.59 15.94
C LYS A 140 -5.31 -7.71 16.08
N ASP A 141 -6.07 -7.10 15.17
CA ASP A 141 -7.53 -7.19 15.17
C ASP A 141 -8.02 -8.62 14.92
N ALA A 142 -7.34 -9.37 14.04
CA ALA A 142 -7.64 -10.77 13.78
C ALA A 142 -7.39 -11.67 15.00
N ALA A 143 -6.35 -11.40 15.80
CA ALA A 143 -6.06 -12.14 17.04
C ALA A 143 -7.12 -11.88 18.11
N GLU A 144 -7.52 -10.62 18.32
CA GLU A 144 -8.60 -10.27 19.24
C GLU A 144 -9.94 -10.89 18.79
N ALA A 145 -10.26 -10.82 17.50
CA ALA A 145 -11.46 -11.41 16.94
C ALA A 145 -11.48 -12.94 17.10
N LYS A 146 -10.35 -13.60 16.84
CA LYS A 146 -10.20 -15.04 17.05
C LYS A 146 -10.41 -15.41 18.50
N ALA A 147 -9.74 -14.73 19.42
CA ALA A 147 -9.86 -15.01 20.87
C ALA A 147 -11.33 -14.89 21.35
N LYS A 148 -12.05 -13.91 20.82
CA LYS A 148 -13.43 -13.63 21.24
C LYS A 148 -14.49 -14.54 20.61
N TYR A 149 -14.33 -14.91 19.33
CA TYR A 149 -15.39 -15.54 18.55
C TYR A 149 -15.04 -16.88 17.91
N ALA A 150 -13.77 -17.26 17.89
CA ALA A 150 -13.29 -18.45 17.19
C ALA A 150 -12.03 -19.05 17.86
N ALA A 151 -12.02 -19.13 19.20
CA ALA A 151 -10.85 -19.56 19.99
C ALA A 151 -10.31 -20.93 19.56
N ASP A 152 -11.20 -21.88 19.23
CA ASP A 152 -10.84 -23.25 18.84
C ASP A 152 -10.48 -23.40 17.34
N ALA A 153 -10.57 -22.31 16.56
CA ALA A 153 -10.31 -22.36 15.13
C ALA A 153 -8.81 -22.65 14.86
N GLN A 154 -8.53 -23.46 13.84
CA GLN A 154 -7.17 -23.91 13.52
C GLN A 154 -6.33 -22.90 12.73
N TRP A 155 -6.94 -21.84 12.19
CA TRP A 155 -6.21 -20.79 11.48
C TRP A 155 -5.51 -19.83 12.46
N SER A 156 -4.39 -19.24 12.05
CA SER A 156 -3.69 -18.21 12.83
C SER A 156 -4.14 -16.79 12.40
N ALA A 157 -4.03 -15.83 13.32
CA ALA A 157 -4.33 -14.43 13.04
C ALA A 157 -3.49 -13.89 11.86
N ASP A 158 -2.21 -14.26 11.83
CA ASP A 158 -1.29 -13.90 10.74
C ASP A 158 -1.76 -14.48 9.41
N SER A 159 -2.17 -15.77 9.37
CA SER A 159 -2.64 -16.39 8.12
C SER A 159 -3.90 -15.71 7.60
N LEU A 160 -4.81 -15.28 8.47
CA LEU A 160 -6.00 -14.52 8.07
C LEU A 160 -5.61 -13.13 7.53
N ALA A 161 -4.71 -12.43 8.21
CA ALA A 161 -4.24 -11.12 7.76
C ALA A 161 -3.52 -11.19 6.41
N PHE A 162 -2.67 -12.21 6.20
CA PHE A 162 -2.05 -12.48 4.89
C PHE A 162 -3.09 -12.82 3.82
N HIS A 163 -4.11 -13.62 4.13
CA HIS A 163 -5.19 -13.92 3.19
C HIS A 163 -5.92 -12.64 2.77
N MET A 164 -6.26 -11.78 3.72
CA MET A 164 -6.91 -10.49 3.42
C MET A 164 -6.03 -9.64 2.48
N GLN A 165 -4.72 -9.57 2.73
CA GLN A 165 -3.81 -8.83 1.86
C GLN A 165 -3.62 -9.51 0.50
N SER A 166 -3.64 -10.83 0.42
CA SER A 166 -3.55 -11.56 -0.86
C SER A 166 -4.74 -11.27 -1.76
N VAL A 167 -5.96 -11.23 -1.20
CA VAL A 167 -7.16 -10.82 -1.94
C VAL A 167 -7.03 -9.39 -2.47
N LEU A 168 -6.56 -8.46 -1.63
CA LEU A 168 -6.36 -7.06 -2.02
C LEU A 168 -5.31 -6.92 -3.12
N GLN A 169 -4.13 -7.50 -2.95
CA GLN A 169 -3.03 -7.43 -3.93
C GLN A 169 -3.44 -8.06 -5.26
N GLY A 170 -4.08 -9.24 -5.23
CA GLY A 170 -4.60 -9.89 -6.44
C GLY A 170 -5.65 -9.04 -7.15
N SER A 171 -6.58 -8.44 -6.42
CA SER A 171 -7.61 -7.58 -7.00
C SER A 171 -7.05 -6.30 -7.64
N MET A 172 -5.95 -5.74 -7.10
CA MET A 172 -5.25 -4.59 -7.69
C MET A 172 -4.60 -4.94 -9.04
N ILE A 173 -4.10 -6.18 -9.20
CA ILE A 173 -3.57 -6.66 -10.48
C ILE A 173 -4.71 -6.68 -11.51
N TYR A 174 -5.86 -7.24 -11.14
CA TYR A 174 -7.02 -7.28 -12.05
C TYR A 174 -7.56 -5.88 -12.35
N ALA A 175 -7.58 -4.96 -11.38
CA ALA A 175 -7.97 -3.57 -11.64
C ALA A 175 -7.07 -2.91 -12.70
N LYS A 176 -5.76 -3.16 -12.65
CA LYS A 176 -4.81 -2.70 -13.69
C LYS A 176 -5.09 -3.38 -15.04
N ALA A 177 -5.33 -4.69 -15.05
CA ALA A 177 -5.57 -5.46 -16.29
C ALA A 177 -6.87 -5.03 -17.00
N THR A 178 -7.95 -4.83 -16.25
CA THR A 178 -9.27 -4.46 -16.79
C THR A 178 -9.49 -2.96 -16.93
N ARG A 179 -8.56 -2.16 -16.42
CA ARG A 179 -8.67 -0.69 -16.34
C ARG A 179 -9.92 -0.21 -15.60
N GLY A 180 -10.36 -0.98 -14.59
CA GLY A 180 -11.57 -0.69 -13.81
C GLY A 180 -11.48 -1.19 -12.38
N THR A 181 -12.43 -0.78 -11.53
CA THR A 181 -12.50 -1.11 -10.12
C THR A 181 -13.45 -2.27 -9.80
N GLU A 182 -14.25 -2.71 -10.75
CA GLU A 182 -15.38 -3.62 -10.54
C GLU A 182 -14.94 -4.94 -9.90
N ILE A 183 -13.89 -5.58 -10.46
CA ILE A 183 -13.34 -6.84 -9.92
C ILE A 183 -12.78 -6.64 -8.51
N MET A 184 -12.17 -5.49 -8.25
CA MET A 184 -11.64 -5.17 -6.92
C MET A 184 -12.77 -4.98 -5.91
N ILE A 185 -13.83 -4.26 -6.28
CA ILE A 185 -15.03 -4.07 -5.45
C ILE A 185 -15.69 -5.42 -5.14
N ASP A 186 -15.87 -6.28 -6.14
CA ASP A 186 -16.46 -7.59 -5.93
C ASP A 186 -15.58 -8.50 -5.06
N SER A 187 -14.26 -8.48 -5.26
CA SER A 187 -13.31 -9.20 -4.41
C SER A 187 -13.41 -8.75 -2.94
N LEU A 188 -13.55 -7.45 -2.69
CA LEU A 188 -13.74 -6.91 -1.35
C LEU A 188 -15.09 -7.32 -0.76
N ARG A 189 -16.17 -7.36 -1.55
CA ARG A 189 -17.48 -7.88 -1.11
C ARG A 189 -17.40 -9.36 -0.71
N HIS A 190 -16.69 -10.17 -1.49
CA HIS A 190 -16.44 -11.57 -1.16
C HIS A 190 -15.59 -11.73 0.10
N LEU A 191 -14.52 -10.94 0.25
CA LEU A 191 -13.70 -10.94 1.46
C LEU A 191 -14.53 -10.56 2.70
N ARG A 192 -15.36 -9.53 2.59
CA ARG A 192 -16.26 -9.11 3.66
C ARG A 192 -17.21 -10.24 4.06
N ARG A 193 -17.85 -10.90 3.09
CA ARG A 193 -18.73 -12.05 3.33
C ARG A 193 -17.98 -13.23 3.96
N TYR A 194 -16.76 -13.50 3.50
CA TYR A 194 -15.90 -14.52 4.09
C TYR A 194 -15.65 -14.26 5.58
N LEU A 195 -15.30 -13.03 5.96
CA LEU A 195 -15.11 -12.65 7.35
C LEU A 195 -16.38 -12.80 8.18
N GLN A 196 -17.55 -12.39 7.63
CA GLN A 196 -18.85 -12.57 8.31
C GLN A 196 -19.14 -14.05 8.59
N LEU A 197 -18.92 -14.92 7.61
CA LEU A 197 -19.12 -16.36 7.77
C LEU A 197 -18.11 -16.97 8.75
N LEU A 198 -16.84 -16.54 8.69
CA LEU A 198 -15.78 -17.03 9.56
C LEU A 198 -16.06 -16.76 11.04
N PHE A 199 -16.63 -15.60 11.35
CA PHE A 199 -16.97 -15.17 12.71
C PHE A 199 -18.46 -15.31 13.06
N LYS A 200 -19.26 -15.89 12.17
CA LYS A 200 -20.73 -16.10 12.38
C LYS A 200 -21.48 -14.79 12.65
N ARG A 201 -21.18 -13.76 11.87
CA ARG A 201 -21.78 -12.40 11.94
C ARG A 201 -22.74 -12.11 10.80
#